data_301ddc06ffc394fa0b188fa6351e50d0
#
_entry.id   301ddc06ffc394fa0b188fa6351e50d0
#
_cell.length_a   1.000
_cell.length_b   1.000
_cell.length_c   1.000
_cell.angle_alpha   90.00
_cell.angle_beta   90.00
_cell.angle_gamma   90.00
#
_symmetry.space_group_name_H-M   'P 1'
#
loop_
_entity.id
_entity.type
_entity.pdbx_description
1 polymer ?
#
loop_
_entity_poly.entity_id
_entity_poly.type
_entity_poly.pdbx_seq_one_letter_code
_entity_poly.pdbx_strand_id
1 'polypeptide(L)'
;YTYQDTCTMTQEDPETTDHYAEEVDDPVISISRGGKTNFNFSIMNPSVTVLADLLGGVGTPGTGSTPDKWEAPDKIPVVEKSVRITPEQGLKFEIPRMKLVSKINATFSKSGILLIEVAGTVMQPTKTGTKKMTATLMTADAQA
;
A
#
# COMPACT_ATOMS: atom_id res chain seq x y z
N TYR A 1 13.30 1.22 -6.59
CA TYR A 1 12.54 1.22 -7.86
C TYR A 1 11.33 0.30 -7.73
N THR A 2 10.17 0.74 -8.26
CA THR A 2 8.97 -0.11 -8.39
C THR A 2 9.16 -1.08 -9.55
N TYR A 3 8.83 -2.35 -9.31
CA TYR A 3 8.91 -3.37 -10.36
C TYR A 3 7.77 -3.17 -11.37
N GLN A 4 8.06 -3.38 -12.65
CA GLN A 4 7.14 -3.15 -13.76
C GLN A 4 5.85 -3.96 -13.57
N ASP A 5 4.71 -3.37 -13.94
CA ASP A 5 3.37 -3.96 -13.96
C ASP A 5 2.86 -4.52 -12.61
N THR A 6 3.47 -4.12 -11.49
CA THR A 6 3.08 -4.61 -10.15
C THR A 6 2.23 -3.62 -9.35
N CYS A 7 2.18 -2.35 -9.78
CA CYS A 7 1.47 -1.30 -9.07
C CYS A 7 -0.01 -1.32 -9.45
N THR A 8 -0.84 -1.84 -8.56
CA THR A 8 -2.28 -1.98 -8.77
C THR A 8 -3.07 -1.44 -7.60
N MET A 9 -4.21 -0.81 -7.90
CA MET A 9 -5.17 -0.36 -6.90
C MET A 9 -6.53 -0.96 -7.21
N THR A 10 -7.15 -1.57 -6.21
CA THR A 10 -8.47 -2.19 -6.32
C THR A 10 -9.34 -1.76 -5.15
N GLN A 11 -10.62 -1.59 -5.40
CA GLN A 11 -11.62 -1.36 -4.38
C GLN A 11 -12.55 -2.55 -4.32
N GLU A 12 -12.74 -3.09 -3.12
CA GLU A 12 -13.71 -4.16 -2.88
C GLU A 12 -15.14 -3.63 -3.04
N ASP A 13 -16.05 -4.50 -3.46
CA ASP A 13 -17.46 -4.16 -3.56
C ASP A 13 -18.04 -3.79 -2.19
N PRO A 14 -18.99 -2.84 -2.13
CA PRO A 14 -19.70 -2.54 -0.90
C PRO A 14 -20.47 -3.75 -0.41
N GLU A 15 -20.41 -4.02 0.87
CA GLU A 15 -21.22 -5.04 1.53
C GLU A 15 -22.58 -4.46 1.90
N THR A 16 -23.66 -5.08 1.42
CA THR A 16 -25.02 -4.67 1.71
C THR A 16 -25.71 -5.74 2.54
N THR A 17 -26.31 -5.33 3.64
CA THR A 17 -27.13 -6.20 4.50
C THR A 17 -28.57 -5.71 4.47
N ASP A 18 -29.47 -6.57 4.01
CA ASP A 18 -30.90 -6.28 3.89
C ASP A 18 -31.69 -6.96 5.02
N HIS A 19 -32.59 -6.23 5.63
CA HIS A 19 -33.50 -6.73 6.65
C HIS A 19 -34.91 -6.75 6.10
N TYR A 20 -35.59 -7.90 6.22
CA TYR A 20 -36.93 -8.15 5.73
C TYR A 20 -37.94 -8.24 6.89
N ALA A 21 -39.16 -7.85 6.64
CA ALA A 21 -40.30 -8.16 7.51
C ALA A 21 -41.07 -9.35 6.94
N GLU A 22 -41.70 -10.17 7.80
CA GLU A 22 -42.48 -11.36 7.35
C GLU A 22 -43.65 -11.02 6.44
N GLU A 23 -44.15 -9.78 6.50
CA GLU A 23 -45.32 -9.34 5.77
C GLU A 23 -45.01 -8.64 4.44
N VAL A 24 -43.70 -8.45 4.11
CA VAL A 24 -43.28 -7.69 2.93
C VAL A 24 -42.10 -8.41 2.24
N ASP A 25 -42.25 -8.65 0.95
CA ASP A 25 -41.23 -9.35 0.13
C ASP A 25 -39.99 -8.49 -0.16
N ASP A 26 -40.14 -7.16 -0.08
CA ASP A 26 -39.04 -6.24 -0.30
C ASP A 26 -38.27 -5.91 1.01
N PRO A 27 -36.98 -5.59 0.95
CA PRO A 27 -36.21 -5.23 2.14
C PRO A 27 -36.76 -3.93 2.77
N VAL A 28 -37.02 -3.98 4.08
CA VAL A 28 -37.50 -2.83 4.85
C VAL A 28 -36.35 -1.90 5.23
N ILE A 29 -35.19 -2.47 5.51
CA ILE A 29 -33.97 -1.73 5.84
C ILE A 29 -32.81 -2.35 5.07
N SER A 30 -32.06 -1.50 4.37
CA SER A 30 -30.83 -1.88 3.68
C SER A 30 -29.66 -1.06 4.23
N ILE A 31 -28.64 -1.75 4.74
CA ILE A 31 -27.45 -1.13 5.30
C ILE A 31 -26.26 -1.51 4.42
N SER A 32 -25.59 -0.49 3.85
CA SER A 32 -24.40 -0.69 3.03
C SER A 32 -23.15 -0.21 3.76
N ARG A 33 -22.10 -1.04 3.72
CA ARG A 33 -20.74 -0.66 4.15
C ARG A 33 -19.88 -0.53 2.93
N GLY A 34 -19.11 0.56 2.84
CA GLY A 34 -18.13 0.74 1.76
C GLY A 34 -17.04 -0.32 1.80
N GLY A 35 -16.64 -0.81 0.63
CA GLY A 35 -15.54 -1.75 0.49
C GLY A 35 -14.18 -1.12 0.83
N LYS A 36 -13.20 -1.96 1.15
CA LYS A 36 -11.81 -1.54 1.38
C LYS A 36 -11.14 -1.19 0.06
N THR A 37 -10.25 -0.21 0.09
CA THR A 37 -9.36 0.09 -1.03
C THR A 37 -8.00 -0.51 -0.75
N ASN A 38 -7.55 -1.39 -1.63
CA ASN A 38 -6.27 -2.09 -1.53
C ASN A 38 -5.33 -1.59 -2.62
N PHE A 39 -4.06 -1.47 -2.25
CA PHE A 39 -3.01 -1.05 -3.14
C PHE A 39 -1.83 -2.01 -3.04
N ASN A 40 -1.42 -2.60 -4.15
CA ASN A 40 -0.32 -3.57 -4.19
C ASN A 40 0.77 -3.07 -5.13
N PHE A 41 2.02 -3.27 -4.72
CA PHE A 41 3.18 -2.99 -5.55
C PHE A 41 4.37 -3.83 -5.10
N SER A 42 5.37 -3.96 -5.95
CA SER A 42 6.62 -4.64 -5.63
C SER A 42 7.80 -3.70 -5.83
N ILE A 43 8.75 -3.75 -4.92
CA ILE A 43 9.98 -2.98 -4.98
C ILE A 43 11.12 -3.91 -5.36
N MET A 44 11.86 -3.57 -6.41
CA MET A 44 13.03 -4.31 -6.82
C MET A 44 14.30 -3.74 -6.20
N ASN A 45 15.22 -4.62 -5.82
CA ASN A 45 16.52 -4.27 -5.25
C ASN A 45 16.42 -3.18 -4.17
N PRO A 46 15.70 -3.42 -3.07
CA PRO A 46 15.55 -2.43 -2.01
C PRO A 46 16.87 -2.19 -1.28
N SER A 47 17.06 -0.94 -0.84
CA SER A 47 18.15 -0.60 0.08
C SER A 47 17.85 -1.08 1.49
N VAL A 48 18.85 -1.16 2.36
CA VAL A 48 18.65 -1.51 3.78
C VAL A 48 17.72 -0.56 4.52
N THR A 49 17.67 0.72 4.13
CA THR A 49 16.74 1.70 4.66
C THR A 49 15.30 1.37 4.29
N VAL A 50 15.05 0.98 3.05
CA VAL A 50 13.71 0.56 2.58
C VAL A 50 13.27 -0.73 3.26
N LEU A 51 14.16 -1.68 3.47
CA LEU A 51 13.88 -2.91 4.23
C LEU A 51 13.46 -2.59 5.67
N ALA A 52 14.19 -1.70 6.35
CA ALA A 52 13.84 -1.28 7.70
C ALA A 52 12.49 -0.55 7.76
N ASP A 53 12.18 0.29 6.77
CA ASP A 53 10.92 1.04 6.71
C ASP A 53 9.68 0.17 6.44
N LEU A 54 9.83 -0.88 5.64
CA LEU A 54 8.70 -1.71 5.20
C LEU A 54 8.55 -2.99 6.02
N LEU A 55 9.65 -3.64 6.38
CA LEU A 55 9.66 -4.90 7.12
C LEU A 55 9.95 -4.71 8.61
N GLY A 56 10.38 -3.52 9.00
CA GLY A 56 10.86 -3.24 10.34
C GLY A 56 12.30 -3.74 10.56
N GLY A 57 12.75 -3.72 11.81
CA GLY A 57 14.14 -4.05 12.14
C GLY A 57 15.08 -2.86 12.04
N VAL A 58 16.35 -3.14 11.95
CA VAL A 58 17.41 -2.13 11.92
C VAL A 58 18.20 -2.21 10.62
N GLY A 59 18.22 -1.11 9.89
CA GLY A 59 19.11 -0.93 8.73
C GLY A 59 20.31 -0.08 9.12
N THR A 60 21.51 -0.63 8.99
CA THR A 60 22.75 0.09 9.26
C THR A 60 23.47 0.36 7.94
N PRO A 61 23.57 1.63 7.51
CA PRO A 61 24.37 1.97 6.32
C PRO A 61 25.85 1.64 6.54
N GLY A 62 26.46 1.08 5.53
CA GLY A 62 27.90 0.84 5.55
C GLY A 62 28.72 2.12 5.40
N THR A 63 29.97 2.08 5.83
CA THR A 63 30.95 3.15 5.66
C THR A 63 32.28 2.58 5.16
N GLY A 64 32.81 3.18 4.10
CA GLY A 64 34.09 2.71 3.53
C GLY A 64 34.01 1.26 3.03
N SER A 65 34.75 0.37 3.65
CA SER A 65 34.80 -1.06 3.30
C SER A 65 33.73 -1.91 4.04
N THR A 66 32.97 -1.31 4.95
CA THR A 66 31.90 -2.00 5.69
C THR A 66 30.63 -2.01 4.86
N PRO A 67 30.04 -3.19 4.53
CA PRO A 67 28.81 -3.25 3.75
C PRO A 67 27.60 -2.80 4.55
N ASP A 68 26.56 -2.40 3.84
CA ASP A 68 25.25 -2.13 4.41
C ASP A 68 24.67 -3.41 5.03
N LYS A 69 24.03 -3.29 6.19
CA LYS A 69 23.47 -4.42 6.91
C LYS A 69 22.01 -4.15 7.31
N TRP A 70 21.16 -5.14 7.14
CA TRP A 70 19.80 -5.13 7.67
C TRP A 70 19.60 -6.32 8.61
N GLU A 71 19.02 -6.05 9.76
CA GLU A 71 18.67 -7.05 10.77
C GLU A 71 17.16 -7.09 10.94
N ALA A 72 16.58 -8.28 10.77
CA ALA A 72 15.14 -8.48 10.88
C ALA A 72 14.65 -8.24 12.31
N PRO A 73 13.41 -7.74 12.50
CA PRO A 73 12.82 -7.58 13.82
C PRO A 73 12.40 -8.94 14.42
N ASP A 74 12.38 -9.05 15.75
CA ASP A 74 11.87 -10.23 16.45
C ASP A 74 10.36 -10.43 16.28
N LYS A 75 9.64 -9.34 16.08
CA LYS A 75 8.20 -9.31 15.86
C LYS A 75 7.88 -8.48 14.61
N ILE A 76 6.91 -8.93 13.83
CA ILE A 76 6.43 -8.19 12.66
C ILE A 76 5.75 -6.90 13.14
N PRO A 77 6.28 -5.71 12.82
CA PRO A 77 5.67 -4.46 13.22
C PRO A 77 4.42 -4.15 12.39
N VAL A 78 3.52 -3.36 12.95
CA VAL A 78 2.45 -2.72 12.19
C VAL A 78 3.03 -1.46 11.56
N VAL A 79 3.09 -1.42 10.23
CA VAL A 79 3.61 -0.28 9.48
C VAL A 79 2.45 0.51 8.90
N GLU A 80 2.36 1.78 9.27
CA GLU A 80 1.40 2.74 8.71
C GLU A 80 2.18 3.91 8.13
N LYS A 81 1.95 4.20 6.85
CA LYS A 81 2.62 5.27 6.13
C LYS A 81 1.64 6.07 5.28
N SER A 82 1.99 7.31 4.98
CA SER A 82 1.36 8.05 3.90
C SER A 82 1.96 7.60 2.57
N VAL A 83 1.12 7.48 1.56
CA VAL A 83 1.52 7.02 0.23
C VAL A 83 1.07 8.01 -0.82
N ARG A 84 1.98 8.34 -1.72
CA ARG A 84 1.71 9.13 -2.93
C ARG A 84 2.03 8.29 -4.14
N ILE A 85 1.08 8.20 -5.05
CA ILE A 85 1.22 7.49 -6.33
C ILE A 85 1.21 8.53 -7.42
N THR A 86 2.33 8.65 -8.13
CA THR A 86 2.48 9.59 -9.24
C THR A 86 2.73 8.79 -10.51
N PRO A 87 1.67 8.48 -11.30
CA PRO A 87 1.84 7.81 -12.59
C PRO A 87 2.41 8.79 -13.63
N GLU A 88 2.88 8.27 -14.74
CA GLU A 88 3.33 9.10 -15.85
C GLU A 88 2.16 9.87 -16.50
N GLN A 89 0.98 9.28 -16.48
CA GLN A 89 -0.24 9.87 -17.04
C GLN A 89 -1.44 9.63 -16.12
N GLY A 90 -2.41 10.54 -16.15
CA GLY A 90 -3.68 10.40 -15.48
C GLY A 90 -3.73 11.05 -14.10
N LEU A 91 -4.24 10.33 -13.11
CA LEU A 91 -4.51 10.84 -11.79
C LEU A 91 -3.39 10.50 -10.80
N LYS A 92 -2.89 11.53 -10.11
CA LYS A 92 -2.03 11.37 -8.94
C LYS A 92 -2.89 11.11 -7.71
N PHE A 93 -2.58 10.06 -6.96
CA PHE A 93 -3.27 9.72 -5.71
C PHE A 93 -2.40 10.06 -4.51
N GLU A 94 -3.03 10.63 -3.49
CA GLU A 94 -2.42 10.89 -2.19
C GLU A 94 -3.28 10.23 -1.11
N ILE A 95 -2.67 9.36 -0.33
CA ILE A 95 -3.32 8.59 0.73
C ILE A 95 -2.61 8.91 2.04
N PRO A 96 -3.24 9.68 2.95
CA PRO A 96 -2.59 10.10 4.19
C PRO A 96 -2.25 8.97 5.15
N ARG A 97 -3.06 7.92 5.18
CA ARG A 97 -2.84 6.77 6.07
C ARG A 97 -3.13 5.46 5.35
N MET A 98 -2.12 4.64 5.24
CA MET A 98 -2.22 3.30 4.66
C MET A 98 -1.49 2.31 5.57
N LYS A 99 -2.14 1.21 5.89
CA LYS A 99 -1.50 0.08 6.57
C LYS A 99 -0.79 -0.75 5.52
N LEU A 100 0.51 -0.96 5.71
CA LEU A 100 1.35 -1.73 4.80
C LEU A 100 1.71 -3.07 5.43
N VAL A 101 1.57 -4.12 4.63
CA VAL A 101 2.07 -5.46 4.94
C VAL A 101 3.04 -5.85 3.85
N SER A 102 4.26 -6.16 4.22
CA SER A 102 5.35 -6.45 3.28
C SER A 102 5.90 -7.83 3.49
N LYS A 103 6.28 -8.49 2.40
CA LYS A 103 6.96 -9.78 2.40
C LYS A 103 8.11 -9.79 1.41
N ILE A 104 9.14 -10.58 1.72
CA ILE A 104 10.27 -10.81 0.82
C ILE A 104 9.91 -11.92 -0.15
N ASN A 105 10.12 -11.67 -1.43
CA ASN A 105 10.06 -12.67 -2.49
C ASN A 105 11.38 -12.60 -3.27
N ALA A 106 12.23 -13.60 -3.10
CA ALA A 106 13.56 -13.62 -3.68
C ALA A 106 13.83 -14.94 -4.41
N THR A 107 14.40 -14.82 -5.61
CA THR A 107 14.93 -15.96 -6.35
C THR A 107 16.43 -15.79 -6.50
N PHE A 108 17.20 -16.69 -5.88
CA PHE A 108 18.66 -16.67 -5.90
C PHE A 108 19.19 -17.44 -7.11
N SER A 109 19.13 -16.80 -8.26
CA SER A 109 19.65 -17.33 -9.54
C SER A 109 20.30 -16.21 -10.36
N LYS A 110 20.96 -16.56 -11.46
CA LYS A 110 21.59 -15.56 -12.33
C LYS A 110 20.61 -14.55 -12.93
N SER A 111 19.35 -14.93 -13.09
CA SER A 111 18.26 -14.07 -13.61
C SER A 111 17.24 -13.67 -12.52
N GLY A 112 17.45 -14.10 -11.28
CA GLY A 112 16.54 -13.80 -10.17
C GLY A 112 16.72 -12.39 -9.65
N ILE A 113 15.61 -11.80 -9.18
CA ILE A 113 15.56 -10.45 -8.61
C ILE A 113 14.99 -10.55 -7.20
N LEU A 114 15.59 -9.82 -6.26
CA LEU A 114 15.01 -9.63 -4.94
C LEU A 114 13.84 -8.65 -5.03
N LEU A 115 12.66 -9.11 -4.69
CA LEU A 115 11.45 -8.30 -4.63
C LEU A 115 10.93 -8.20 -3.20
N ILE A 116 10.46 -7.03 -2.83
CA ILE A 116 9.61 -6.82 -1.66
C ILE A 116 8.20 -6.57 -2.17
N GLU A 117 7.32 -7.49 -1.91
CA GLU A 117 5.89 -7.34 -2.22
C GLU A 117 5.21 -6.60 -1.07
N VAL A 118 4.54 -5.51 -1.40
CA VAL A 118 3.84 -4.65 -0.45
C VAL A 118 2.36 -4.65 -0.76
N ALA A 119 1.56 -5.01 0.23
CA ALA A 119 0.10 -4.90 0.19
C ALA A 119 -0.34 -3.79 1.15
N GLY A 120 -1.02 -2.78 0.61
CA GLY A 120 -1.50 -1.64 1.38
C GLY A 120 -3.03 -1.62 1.46
N THR A 121 -3.57 -1.24 2.60
CA THR A 121 -4.99 -0.99 2.81
C THR A 121 -5.18 0.45 3.27
N VAL A 122 -6.04 1.19 2.57
CA VAL A 122 -6.37 2.57 2.92
C VAL A 122 -7.14 2.61 4.23
N MET A 123 -6.70 3.45 5.15
CA MET A 123 -7.32 3.63 6.46
C MET A 123 -7.85 5.04 6.64
N GLN A 124 -8.79 5.19 7.60
CA GLN A 124 -9.30 6.49 7.99
C GLN A 124 -8.17 7.33 8.62
N PRO A 125 -7.90 8.56 8.14
CA PRO A 125 -6.95 9.45 8.76
C PRO A 125 -7.32 9.78 10.22
N THR A 126 -6.32 9.96 11.05
CA THR A 126 -6.51 10.35 12.46
C THR A 126 -6.82 11.84 12.62
N LYS A 127 -6.39 12.66 11.66
CA LYS A 127 -6.62 14.11 11.68
C LYS A 127 -8.02 14.44 11.17
N THR A 128 -8.79 15.14 11.97
CA THR A 128 -10.14 15.63 11.61
C THR A 128 -10.10 16.51 10.35
N GLY A 129 -11.06 16.31 9.44
CA GLY A 129 -11.15 17.06 8.19
C GLY A 129 -10.26 16.56 7.04
N THR A 130 -9.36 15.61 7.32
CA THR A 130 -8.51 15.01 6.28
C THR A 130 -9.28 13.88 5.58
N LYS A 131 -9.28 13.90 4.25
CA LYS A 131 -9.89 12.84 3.45
C LYS A 131 -8.98 11.62 3.38
N LYS A 132 -9.56 10.43 3.30
CA LYS A 132 -8.81 9.16 3.25
C LYS A 132 -8.02 8.98 1.96
N MET A 133 -8.45 9.61 0.88
CA MET A 133 -7.76 9.57 -0.41
C MET A 133 -8.11 10.82 -1.22
N THR A 134 -7.12 11.36 -1.91
CA THR A 134 -7.27 12.49 -2.84
C THR A 134 -6.70 12.12 -4.19
N ALA A 135 -7.47 12.33 -5.25
CA ALA A 135 -7.04 12.15 -6.62
C ALA A 135 -6.94 13.51 -7.32
N THR A 136 -5.82 13.78 -7.96
CA THR A 136 -5.58 15.04 -8.69
C THR A 136 -5.17 14.73 -10.13
N LEU A 137 -5.85 15.33 -11.10
CA LEU A 137 -5.47 15.20 -12.50
C LEU A 137 -4.12 15.88 -12.73
N MET A 138 -3.19 15.14 -13.32
CA MET A 138 -1.89 15.69 -13.69
C MET A 138 -2.01 16.52 -14.97
N THR A 139 -1.50 17.75 -14.93
CA THR A 139 -1.39 18.61 -16.11
C THR A 139 -0.15 18.23 -16.92
N ALA A 140 -0.11 18.60 -18.21
CA ALA A 140 1.03 18.31 -19.07
C ALA A 140 2.37 18.83 -18.50
N ASP A 141 2.34 19.97 -17.81
CA ASP A 141 3.53 20.56 -17.17
C ASP A 141 4.02 19.76 -15.94
N ALA A 142 3.13 19.00 -15.29
CA ALA A 142 3.47 18.13 -14.17
C ALA A 142 4.00 16.75 -14.60
N GLN A 143 3.93 16.46 -15.91
CA GLN A 143 4.42 15.23 -16.52
C GLN A 143 5.85 15.37 -17.08
N ALA A 144 6.36 16.57 -17.07
CA ALA A 144 7.69 16.87 -17.59
C ALA A 144 8.78 16.59 -16.55
#